data_cf203215ab56a395ece98fb24e108361
#
_entry.id   cf203215ab56a395ece98fb24e108361
#
_cell.length_a   1.000
_cell.length_b   1.000
_cell.length_c   1.000
_cell.angle_alpha   90.00
_cell.angle_beta   90.00
_cell.angle_gamma   90.00
#
_symmetry.space_group_name_H-M   'P 1'
#
loop_
_entity.id
_entity.type
_entity.pdbx_description
1 polymer ?
#
loop_
_entity_poly.entity_id
_entity_poly.type
_entity_poly.pdbx_seq_one_letter_code
_entity_poly.pdbx_strand_id
1 'polypeptide(L)'
;MRYLLQLHLTENCNLKCKHCYQSCKDYRLLSVEEVSTIMKQADELKRDKGFDELKVNLTGGEPLIIQNIKEYIDVVLEKADKVLLMTNGILVDEELADYLYKKGVAVQISIDGVKKTHDLIRGEGNYDKAMNGIELLANKGVRVIVGCTIHKDNFREIMEIVKVVKNTGANKIWFDRYIPCGNAEPLNNDEFLEAMTYLAGAKRYETKEFEVGSSRALQFLFNASIPYRCTALTKSMTVLPNGTVYPCRRMPIPLGNCFEQRLKELFEHPLRMVLERPPHECKGCSKSKSCKGGLRCLTYAVNGNLDEADPNCFLTGEKNGNCKR
;
A
#
# COMPACT_ATOMS: atom_id res chain seq x y z
N MET A 1 19.75 0.03 2.08
CA MET A 1 18.44 0.78 2.05
C MET A 1 17.58 0.23 0.91
N ARG A 2 16.26 0.04 1.10
CA ARG A 2 15.37 -0.59 0.11
C ARG A 2 14.74 0.42 -0.83
N TYR A 3 14.70 0.12 -2.12
CA TYR A 3 13.87 0.79 -3.12
C TYR A 3 12.63 -0.05 -3.42
N LEU A 4 11.46 0.57 -3.47
CA LEU A 4 10.17 -0.07 -3.76
C LEU A 4 9.63 0.43 -5.10
N LEU A 5 9.49 -0.45 -6.07
CA LEU A 5 8.71 -0.21 -7.28
C LEU A 5 7.34 -0.84 -7.12
N GLN A 6 6.27 -0.05 -7.24
CA GLN A 6 4.92 -0.57 -7.40
C GLN A 6 4.58 -0.57 -8.89
N LEU A 7 4.40 -1.75 -9.46
CA LEU A 7 4.13 -1.94 -10.89
C LEU A 7 2.69 -2.38 -11.09
N HIS A 8 1.91 -1.52 -11.73
CA HIS A 8 0.55 -1.82 -12.15
C HIS A 8 0.58 -2.46 -13.53
N LEU A 9 0.29 -3.76 -13.63
CA LEU A 9 0.30 -4.48 -14.90
C LEU A 9 -0.88 -4.11 -15.78
N THR A 10 -2.05 -3.92 -15.16
CA THR A 10 -3.32 -3.55 -15.80
C THR A 10 -4.18 -2.75 -14.83
N GLU A 11 -5.15 -1.98 -15.33
CA GLU A 11 -6.19 -1.39 -14.47
C GLU A 11 -7.50 -2.18 -14.52
N ASN A 12 -7.55 -3.27 -15.31
CA ASN A 12 -8.68 -4.20 -15.29
C ASN A 12 -8.79 -4.93 -13.96
N CYS A 13 -10.02 -5.12 -13.50
CA CYS A 13 -10.32 -5.83 -12.26
C CYS A 13 -11.65 -6.56 -12.37
N ASN A 14 -11.73 -7.74 -11.78
CA ASN A 14 -12.96 -8.52 -11.65
C ASN A 14 -13.89 -8.00 -10.54
N LEU A 15 -13.51 -6.96 -9.79
CA LEU A 15 -14.30 -6.33 -8.72
C LEU A 15 -14.55 -4.84 -8.97
N LYS A 16 -15.54 -4.29 -8.23
CA LYS A 16 -15.90 -2.85 -8.20
C LYS A 16 -16.00 -2.35 -6.76
N CYS A 17 -14.88 -2.38 -6.04
CA CYS A 17 -14.84 -2.02 -4.62
C CYS A 17 -15.20 -0.55 -4.37
N LYS A 18 -15.97 -0.24 -3.31
CA LYS A 18 -16.40 1.13 -2.96
C LYS A 18 -15.25 2.11 -2.75
N HIS A 19 -14.14 1.66 -2.17
CA HIS A 19 -12.97 2.47 -1.84
C HIS A 19 -11.87 2.44 -2.91
N CYS A 20 -12.17 1.90 -4.10
CA CYS A 20 -11.19 1.78 -5.17
C CYS A 20 -10.70 3.16 -5.62
N TYR A 21 -9.38 3.32 -5.67
CA TYR A 21 -8.74 4.55 -6.14
C TYR A 21 -8.58 4.63 -7.67
N GLN A 22 -9.02 3.61 -8.39
CA GLN A 22 -8.99 3.56 -9.85
C GLN A 22 -10.31 4.12 -10.41
N SER A 23 -10.41 5.44 -10.50
CA SER A 23 -11.61 6.13 -11.00
C SER A 23 -11.67 6.16 -12.54
N CYS A 24 -10.52 6.23 -13.21
CA CYS A 24 -10.40 6.19 -14.67
C CYS A 24 -9.62 4.92 -15.04
N LYS A 25 -10.28 3.98 -15.71
CA LYS A 25 -9.67 2.72 -16.10
C LYS A 25 -9.07 2.85 -17.52
N ASP A 26 -7.76 2.83 -17.58
CA ASP A 26 -7.05 2.46 -18.80
C ASP A 26 -6.98 0.94 -18.87
N TYR A 27 -7.72 0.33 -19.80
CA TYR A 27 -7.78 -1.13 -19.93
C TYR A 27 -6.52 -1.74 -20.55
N ARG A 28 -5.46 -0.94 -20.74
CA ARG A 28 -4.16 -1.43 -21.21
C ARG A 28 -3.58 -2.47 -20.26
N LEU A 29 -2.93 -3.45 -20.85
CA LEU A 29 -2.04 -4.40 -20.20
C LEU A 29 -0.61 -4.09 -20.64
N LEU A 30 0.35 -3.99 -19.72
CA LEU A 30 1.76 -3.98 -20.07
C LEU A 30 2.14 -5.29 -20.75
N SER A 31 2.93 -5.24 -21.81
CA SER A 31 3.52 -6.46 -22.36
C SER A 31 4.66 -6.97 -21.48
N VAL A 32 5.03 -8.23 -21.65
CA VAL A 32 6.15 -8.84 -20.90
C VAL A 32 7.47 -8.12 -21.21
N GLU A 33 7.65 -7.68 -22.46
CA GLU A 33 8.82 -6.90 -22.92
C GLU A 33 8.87 -5.50 -22.28
N GLU A 34 7.72 -4.85 -22.17
CA GLU A 34 7.62 -3.56 -21.48
C GLU A 34 7.98 -3.71 -19.99
N VAL A 35 7.48 -4.75 -19.33
CA VAL A 35 7.85 -5.07 -17.94
C VAL A 35 9.35 -5.34 -17.82
N SER A 36 9.95 -6.10 -18.74
CA SER A 36 11.41 -6.33 -18.77
C SER A 36 12.18 -5.02 -18.88
N THR A 37 11.71 -4.10 -19.73
CA THR A 37 12.33 -2.78 -19.92
C THR A 37 12.23 -1.94 -18.64
N ILE A 38 11.07 -1.89 -18.02
CA ILE A 38 10.85 -1.19 -16.74
C ILE A 38 11.74 -1.78 -15.64
N MET A 39 11.88 -3.10 -15.58
CA MET A 39 12.70 -3.78 -14.58
C MET A 39 14.21 -3.49 -14.77
N LYS A 40 14.68 -3.40 -16.00
CA LYS A 40 16.07 -2.96 -16.29
C LYS A 40 16.32 -1.54 -15.80
N GLN A 41 15.39 -0.62 -16.03
CA GLN A 41 15.47 0.76 -15.54
C GLN A 41 15.42 0.84 -14.01
N ALA A 42 14.61 -0.01 -13.36
CA ALA A 42 14.50 -0.06 -11.91
C ALA A 42 15.78 -0.58 -11.24
N ASP A 43 16.43 -1.58 -11.84
CA ASP A 43 17.72 -2.11 -11.40
C ASP A 43 18.86 -1.08 -11.62
N GLU A 44 18.85 -0.35 -12.75
CA GLU A 44 19.75 0.76 -12.99
C GLU A 44 19.60 1.85 -11.92
N LEU A 45 18.36 2.24 -11.61
CA LEU A 45 18.08 3.22 -10.54
C LEU A 45 18.53 2.72 -9.16
N LYS A 46 18.29 1.44 -8.84
CA LYS A 46 18.77 0.81 -7.60
C LYS A 46 20.27 0.99 -7.45
N ARG A 47 21.04 0.67 -8.49
CA ARG A 47 22.51 0.77 -8.48
C ARG A 47 22.98 2.23 -8.42
N ASP A 48 22.41 3.10 -9.25
CA ASP A 48 22.77 4.54 -9.31
C ASP A 48 22.58 5.25 -7.97
N LYS A 49 21.52 4.93 -7.23
CA LYS A 49 21.19 5.54 -5.93
C LYS A 49 21.73 4.77 -4.72
N GLY A 50 22.46 3.69 -4.91
CA GLY A 50 23.03 2.89 -3.83
C GLY A 50 21.99 2.23 -2.93
N PHE A 51 20.87 1.78 -3.50
CA PHE A 51 19.92 0.95 -2.77
C PHE A 51 20.41 -0.50 -2.71
N ASP A 52 20.31 -1.13 -1.55
CA ASP A 52 20.79 -2.51 -1.33
C ASP A 52 19.78 -3.54 -1.88
N GLU A 53 18.49 -3.18 -1.93
CA GLU A 53 17.40 -4.11 -2.28
C GLU A 53 16.38 -3.40 -3.19
N LEU A 54 16.01 -4.07 -4.29
CA LEU A 54 14.86 -3.74 -5.13
C LEU A 54 13.70 -4.65 -4.75
N LYS A 55 12.67 -4.08 -4.13
CA LYS A 55 11.40 -4.76 -3.91
C LYS A 55 10.40 -4.33 -4.97
N VAL A 56 9.72 -5.28 -5.59
CA VAL A 56 8.63 -5.00 -6.54
C VAL A 56 7.30 -5.47 -5.98
N ASN A 57 6.34 -4.57 -5.94
CA ASN A 57 4.95 -4.92 -5.69
C ASN A 57 4.24 -5.01 -7.05
N LEU A 58 3.91 -6.23 -7.48
CA LEU A 58 3.07 -6.48 -8.65
C LEU A 58 1.61 -6.30 -8.25
N THR A 59 0.91 -5.45 -8.97
CA THR A 59 -0.47 -5.09 -8.69
C THR A 59 -1.16 -4.61 -9.96
N GLY A 60 -2.26 -3.88 -9.81
CA GLY A 60 -3.03 -3.30 -10.92
C GLY A 60 -4.44 -3.04 -10.46
N GLY A 61 -5.41 -3.36 -11.33
CA GLY A 61 -6.77 -3.68 -10.89
C GLY A 61 -6.73 -5.01 -10.14
N GLU A 62 -6.71 -6.11 -10.91
CA GLU A 62 -6.45 -7.44 -10.37
C GLU A 62 -5.44 -8.17 -11.29
N PRO A 63 -4.21 -8.42 -10.81
CA PRO A 63 -3.19 -9.05 -11.64
C PRO A 63 -3.53 -10.50 -12.02
N LEU A 64 -4.32 -11.21 -11.21
CA LEU A 64 -4.65 -12.62 -11.49
C LEU A 64 -5.68 -12.83 -12.60
N ILE A 65 -6.26 -11.76 -13.19
CA ILE A 65 -7.04 -11.90 -14.43
C ILE A 65 -6.15 -12.07 -15.67
N ILE A 66 -4.84 -11.86 -15.54
CA ILE A 66 -3.86 -12.02 -16.61
C ILE A 66 -3.54 -13.50 -16.75
N GLN A 67 -3.91 -14.11 -17.87
CA GLN A 67 -3.76 -15.56 -18.07
C GLN A 67 -2.33 -16.07 -17.92
N ASN A 68 -1.33 -15.32 -18.41
CA ASN A 68 0.08 -15.65 -18.34
C ASN A 68 0.83 -14.93 -17.21
N ILE A 69 0.18 -14.65 -16.07
CA ILE A 69 0.77 -13.91 -14.95
C ILE A 69 2.12 -14.48 -14.47
N LYS A 70 2.34 -15.78 -14.61
CA LYS A 70 3.59 -16.44 -14.25
C LYS A 70 4.78 -15.92 -15.05
N GLU A 71 4.61 -15.60 -16.34
CA GLU A 71 5.65 -15.01 -17.18
C GLU A 71 6.05 -13.62 -16.69
N TYR A 72 5.08 -12.79 -16.28
CA TYR A 72 5.33 -11.48 -15.69
C TYR A 72 6.12 -11.58 -14.38
N ILE A 73 5.75 -12.54 -13.54
CA ILE A 73 6.45 -12.80 -12.27
C ILE A 73 7.89 -13.24 -12.54
N ASP A 74 8.12 -14.14 -13.51
CA ASP A 74 9.45 -14.63 -13.87
C ASP A 74 10.35 -13.49 -14.35
N VAL A 75 9.86 -12.64 -15.26
CA VAL A 75 10.61 -11.47 -15.75
C VAL A 75 10.94 -10.48 -14.64
N VAL A 76 10.03 -10.28 -13.69
CA VAL A 76 10.28 -9.39 -12.55
C VAL A 76 11.35 -9.99 -11.62
N LEU A 77 11.31 -11.31 -11.38
CA LEU A 77 12.27 -12.01 -10.54
C LEU A 77 13.71 -12.01 -11.09
N GLU A 78 13.91 -11.76 -12.38
CA GLU A 78 15.26 -11.62 -12.96
C GLU A 78 16.05 -10.44 -12.37
N LYS A 79 15.35 -9.40 -11.89
CA LYS A 79 15.96 -8.15 -11.41
C LYS A 79 15.58 -7.78 -9.97
N ALA A 80 14.42 -8.22 -9.50
CA ALA A 80 13.93 -7.90 -8.17
C ALA A 80 14.53 -8.84 -7.12
N ASP A 81 15.00 -8.27 -6.02
CA ASP A 81 15.45 -9.05 -4.84
C ASP A 81 14.25 -9.62 -4.07
N LYS A 82 13.09 -8.95 -4.13
CA LYS A 82 11.84 -9.41 -3.51
C LYS A 82 10.64 -9.02 -4.34
N VAL A 83 9.72 -9.94 -4.47
CA VAL A 83 8.42 -9.72 -5.15
C VAL A 83 7.28 -9.93 -4.18
N LEU A 84 6.32 -9.02 -4.22
CA LEU A 84 5.03 -9.11 -3.53
C LEU A 84 3.92 -9.01 -4.57
N LEU A 85 3.15 -10.07 -4.73
CA LEU A 85 1.93 -10.06 -5.54
C LEU A 85 0.78 -9.54 -4.69
N MET A 86 0.12 -8.47 -5.14
CA MET A 86 -1.04 -7.87 -4.45
C MET A 86 -2.30 -8.19 -5.23
N THR A 87 -3.21 -8.93 -4.60
CA THR A 87 -4.42 -9.46 -5.23
C THR A 87 -5.63 -9.33 -4.31
N ASN A 88 -6.84 -9.43 -4.88
CA ASN A 88 -8.06 -9.61 -4.09
C ASN A 88 -8.23 -11.07 -3.59
N GLY A 89 -7.43 -12.01 -4.08
CA GLY A 89 -7.37 -13.39 -3.61
C GLY A 89 -8.41 -14.36 -4.17
N ILE A 90 -9.37 -13.87 -4.97
CA ILE A 90 -10.51 -14.65 -5.43
C ILE A 90 -10.14 -15.71 -6.48
N LEU A 91 -9.08 -15.45 -7.24
CA LEU A 91 -8.61 -16.29 -8.35
C LEU A 91 -7.39 -17.14 -7.97
N VAL A 92 -7.09 -17.25 -6.68
CA VAL A 92 -6.00 -18.11 -6.21
C VAL A 92 -6.44 -19.58 -6.33
N ASP A 93 -5.63 -20.39 -7.01
CA ASP A 93 -5.78 -21.84 -7.12
C ASP A 93 -4.51 -22.58 -6.65
N GLU A 94 -4.57 -23.90 -6.61
CA GLU A 94 -3.44 -24.73 -6.13
C GLU A 94 -2.22 -24.61 -7.02
N GLU A 95 -2.38 -24.55 -8.34
CA GLU A 95 -1.28 -24.45 -9.29
C GLU A 95 -0.52 -23.15 -9.11
N LEU A 96 -1.23 -22.03 -8.93
CA LEU A 96 -0.64 -20.74 -8.63
C LEU A 96 0.06 -20.74 -7.27
N ALA A 97 -0.57 -21.34 -6.24
CA ALA A 97 0.01 -21.40 -4.91
C ALA A 97 1.34 -22.19 -4.89
N ASP A 98 1.39 -23.35 -5.56
CA ASP A 98 2.61 -24.14 -5.71
C ASP A 98 3.69 -23.37 -6.48
N TYR A 99 3.33 -22.65 -7.53
CA TYR A 99 4.26 -21.81 -8.29
C TYR A 99 4.83 -20.68 -7.43
N LEU A 100 3.98 -19.94 -6.71
CA LEU A 100 4.40 -18.81 -5.85
C LEU A 100 5.31 -19.28 -4.71
N TYR A 101 5.02 -20.44 -4.12
CA TYR A 101 5.88 -21.06 -3.11
C TYR A 101 7.27 -21.39 -3.68
N LYS A 102 7.33 -22.08 -4.83
CA LYS A 102 8.59 -22.44 -5.49
C LYS A 102 9.44 -21.21 -5.86
N LYS A 103 8.81 -20.12 -6.24
CA LYS A 103 9.47 -18.86 -6.63
C LYS A 103 9.80 -17.93 -5.44
N GLY A 104 9.36 -18.27 -4.23
CA GLY A 104 9.57 -17.43 -3.04
C GLY A 104 8.82 -16.08 -3.10
N VAL A 105 7.72 -16.00 -3.85
CA VAL A 105 6.90 -14.80 -4.01
C VAL A 105 5.95 -14.69 -2.83
N ALA A 106 5.99 -13.57 -2.12
CA ALA A 106 5.00 -13.27 -1.09
C ALA A 106 3.70 -12.76 -1.71
N VAL A 107 2.58 -13.01 -1.06
CA VAL A 107 1.27 -12.55 -1.52
C VAL A 107 0.62 -11.63 -0.51
N GLN A 108 0.03 -10.52 -0.97
CA GLN A 108 -0.85 -9.71 -0.16
C GLN A 108 -2.28 -9.87 -0.67
N ILE A 109 -3.17 -10.36 0.21
CA ILE A 109 -4.62 -10.45 -0.07
C ILE A 109 -5.35 -9.37 0.71
N SER A 110 -6.37 -8.79 0.09
CA SER A 110 -7.12 -7.67 0.65
C SER A 110 -8.36 -8.17 1.39
N ILE A 111 -8.46 -7.85 2.70
CA ILE A 111 -9.63 -8.09 3.54
C ILE A 111 -9.99 -6.79 4.27
N ASP A 112 -11.19 -6.23 4.02
CA ASP A 112 -11.59 -4.93 4.53
C ASP A 112 -12.76 -4.98 5.53
N GLY A 113 -12.88 -6.04 6.29
CA GLY A 113 -13.91 -6.18 7.31
C GLY A 113 -14.18 -7.64 7.66
N VAL A 114 -15.08 -7.87 8.61
CA VAL A 114 -15.74 -9.17 8.76
C VAL A 114 -16.63 -9.42 7.53
N LYS A 115 -17.12 -10.64 7.36
CA LYS A 115 -17.82 -11.07 6.14
C LYS A 115 -18.81 -10.03 5.60
N LYS A 116 -19.74 -9.56 6.44
CA LYS A 116 -20.78 -8.60 6.03
C LYS A 116 -20.19 -7.30 5.52
N THR A 117 -19.24 -6.74 6.23
CA THR A 117 -18.62 -5.47 5.88
C THR A 117 -17.70 -5.59 4.68
N HIS A 118 -16.93 -6.68 4.61
CA HIS A 118 -16.10 -6.95 3.43
C HIS A 118 -16.94 -7.08 2.16
N ASP A 119 -18.02 -7.85 2.20
CA ASP A 119 -18.90 -8.06 1.04
C ASP A 119 -19.62 -6.75 0.65
N LEU A 120 -20.01 -5.92 1.63
CA LEU A 120 -20.53 -4.57 1.36
C LEU A 120 -19.56 -3.68 0.59
N ILE A 121 -18.25 -3.82 0.87
CA ILE A 121 -17.19 -2.99 0.27
C ILE A 121 -16.72 -3.58 -1.06
N ARG A 122 -16.53 -4.89 -1.14
CA ARG A 122 -15.86 -5.58 -2.26
C ARG A 122 -16.78 -6.41 -3.13
N GLY A 123 -18.06 -6.53 -2.77
CA GLY A 123 -19.06 -7.32 -3.48
C GLY A 123 -19.40 -8.62 -2.76
N GLU A 124 -20.66 -9.01 -2.85
CA GLU A 124 -21.21 -10.16 -2.14
C GLU A 124 -20.51 -11.47 -2.50
N GLY A 125 -20.26 -12.31 -1.49
CA GLY A 125 -19.63 -13.63 -1.60
C GLY A 125 -18.13 -13.60 -1.87
N ASN A 126 -17.51 -12.43 -1.89
CA ASN A 126 -16.07 -12.31 -2.14
C ASN A 126 -15.22 -12.50 -0.87
N TYR A 127 -15.81 -12.34 0.31
CA TYR A 127 -15.13 -12.64 1.56
C TYR A 127 -14.69 -14.10 1.65
N ASP A 128 -15.62 -15.04 1.45
CA ASP A 128 -15.33 -16.48 1.56
C ASP A 128 -14.26 -16.90 0.53
N LYS A 129 -14.34 -16.39 -0.70
CA LYS A 129 -13.36 -16.68 -1.75
C LYS A 129 -11.96 -16.16 -1.39
N ALA A 130 -11.88 -14.93 -0.87
CA ALA A 130 -10.60 -14.33 -0.46
C ALA A 130 -10.00 -15.07 0.75
N MET A 131 -10.84 -15.48 1.73
CA MET A 131 -10.41 -16.27 2.88
C MET A 131 -9.88 -17.63 2.45
N ASN A 132 -10.57 -18.34 1.55
CA ASN A 132 -10.10 -19.60 0.97
C ASN A 132 -8.74 -19.40 0.25
N GLY A 133 -8.56 -18.30 -0.47
CA GLY A 133 -7.26 -17.98 -1.10
C GLY A 133 -6.15 -17.78 -0.09
N ILE A 134 -6.42 -17.13 1.05
CA ILE A 134 -5.45 -16.97 2.14
C ILE A 134 -5.05 -18.33 2.72
N GLU A 135 -6.02 -19.16 3.07
CA GLU A 135 -5.81 -20.48 3.67
C GLU A 135 -5.06 -21.41 2.72
N LEU A 136 -5.43 -21.42 1.44
CA LEU A 136 -4.75 -22.22 0.42
C LEU A 136 -3.26 -21.83 0.31
N LEU A 137 -2.94 -20.55 0.19
CA LEU A 137 -1.57 -20.07 0.12
C LEU A 137 -0.79 -20.37 1.42
N ALA A 138 -1.39 -20.15 2.58
CA ALA A 138 -0.77 -20.42 3.87
C ALA A 138 -0.46 -21.92 4.04
N ASN A 139 -1.39 -22.80 3.67
CA ASN A 139 -1.22 -24.26 3.73
C ASN A 139 -0.11 -24.76 2.79
N LYS A 140 0.13 -24.06 1.67
CA LYS A 140 1.26 -24.34 0.76
C LYS A 140 2.59 -23.74 1.24
N GLY A 141 2.61 -22.98 2.35
CA GLY A 141 3.80 -22.34 2.91
C GLY A 141 4.17 -21.01 2.23
N VAL A 142 3.31 -20.45 1.40
CA VAL A 142 3.51 -19.11 0.83
C VAL A 142 3.41 -18.07 1.93
N ARG A 143 4.30 -17.09 1.93
CA ARG A 143 4.20 -15.95 2.86
C ARG A 143 3.00 -15.07 2.51
N VAL A 144 1.98 -15.08 3.37
CA VAL A 144 0.74 -14.33 3.16
C VAL A 144 0.68 -13.10 4.08
N ILE A 145 0.37 -11.95 3.48
CA ILE A 145 0.09 -10.70 4.15
C ILE A 145 -1.37 -10.35 3.87
N VAL A 146 -2.17 -10.10 4.88
CA VAL A 146 -3.51 -9.54 4.68
C VAL A 146 -3.42 -8.03 4.75
N GLY A 147 -3.93 -7.33 3.72
CA GLY A 147 -4.03 -5.87 3.68
C GLY A 147 -5.45 -5.42 4.00
N CYS A 148 -5.61 -4.50 4.94
CA CYS A 148 -6.90 -3.90 5.28
C CYS A 148 -6.82 -2.37 5.14
N THR A 149 -7.74 -1.78 4.37
CA THR A 149 -7.88 -0.33 4.26
C THR A 149 -8.93 0.14 5.26
N ILE A 150 -8.50 0.94 6.25
CA ILE A 150 -9.37 1.43 7.32
C ILE A 150 -10.15 2.66 6.84
N HIS A 151 -11.46 2.62 6.97
CA HIS A 151 -12.41 3.70 6.71
C HIS A 151 -13.62 3.61 7.67
N LYS A 152 -14.59 4.48 7.50
CA LYS A 152 -15.73 4.63 8.43
C LYS A 152 -16.54 3.33 8.65
N ASP A 153 -16.66 2.51 7.61
CA ASP A 153 -17.51 1.30 7.69
C ASP A 153 -16.84 0.15 8.48
N ASN A 154 -15.49 0.13 8.64
CA ASN A 154 -14.79 -1.05 9.17
C ASN A 154 -13.85 -0.79 10.35
N PHE A 155 -13.57 0.46 10.74
CA PHE A 155 -12.53 0.72 11.74
C PHE A 155 -12.84 0.13 13.13
N ARG A 156 -14.11 -0.06 13.47
CA ARG A 156 -14.53 -0.69 14.74
C ARG A 156 -14.37 -2.21 14.73
N GLU A 157 -14.19 -2.81 13.56
CA GLU A 157 -14.01 -4.25 13.38
C GLU A 157 -12.54 -4.69 13.46
N ILE A 158 -11.57 -3.76 13.63
CA ILE A 158 -10.12 -4.04 13.61
C ILE A 158 -9.74 -5.24 14.47
N MET A 159 -10.26 -5.31 15.70
CA MET A 159 -9.95 -6.38 16.65
C MET A 159 -10.47 -7.75 16.17
N GLU A 160 -11.64 -7.77 15.57
CA GLU A 160 -12.28 -8.98 15.08
C GLU A 160 -11.59 -9.46 13.80
N ILE A 161 -11.31 -8.55 12.87
CA ILE A 161 -10.55 -8.84 11.64
C ILE A 161 -9.20 -9.49 11.99
N VAL A 162 -8.46 -8.95 12.97
CA VAL A 162 -7.17 -9.51 13.40
C VAL A 162 -7.31 -10.92 13.93
N LYS A 163 -8.33 -11.19 14.74
CA LYS A 163 -8.60 -12.54 15.27
C LYS A 163 -8.88 -13.55 14.16
N VAL A 164 -9.76 -13.18 13.22
CA VAL A 164 -10.12 -14.05 12.11
C VAL A 164 -8.91 -14.32 11.22
N VAL A 165 -8.19 -13.27 10.80
CA VAL A 165 -7.02 -13.41 9.92
C VAL A 165 -5.90 -14.23 10.58
N LYS A 166 -5.67 -14.08 11.88
CA LYS A 166 -4.67 -14.89 12.59
C LYS A 166 -4.94 -16.39 12.45
N ASN A 167 -6.20 -16.81 12.43
CA ASN A 167 -6.58 -18.22 12.38
C ASN A 167 -6.45 -18.84 10.97
N THR A 168 -6.20 -18.05 9.93
CA THR A 168 -6.02 -18.54 8.55
C THR A 168 -4.60 -19.05 8.25
N GLY A 169 -3.65 -18.87 9.16
CA GLY A 169 -2.24 -19.15 8.89
C GLY A 169 -1.49 -18.01 8.16
N ALA A 170 -2.13 -16.87 7.90
CA ALA A 170 -1.46 -15.68 7.38
C ALA A 170 -0.33 -15.23 8.32
N ASN A 171 0.77 -14.74 7.76
CA ASN A 171 1.94 -14.30 8.55
C ASN A 171 1.81 -12.88 9.08
N LYS A 172 0.95 -12.07 8.47
CA LYS A 172 0.82 -10.67 8.83
C LYS A 172 -0.53 -10.11 8.42
N ILE A 173 -1.07 -9.22 9.26
CA ILE A 173 -2.09 -8.26 8.84
C ILE A 173 -1.50 -6.85 8.81
N TRP A 174 -1.85 -6.09 7.78
CA TRP A 174 -1.34 -4.74 7.55
C TRP A 174 -2.48 -3.77 7.33
N PHE A 175 -2.57 -2.75 8.16
CA PHE A 175 -3.61 -1.72 8.08
C PHE A 175 -3.09 -0.45 7.43
N ASP A 176 -3.81 0.02 6.41
CA ASP A 176 -3.60 1.30 5.75
C ASP A 176 -4.79 2.24 5.99
N ARG A 177 -4.56 3.54 6.11
CA ARG A 177 -5.66 4.52 6.11
C ARG A 177 -6.22 4.67 4.71
N TYR A 178 -7.54 4.80 4.61
CA TYR A 178 -8.20 5.18 3.37
C TYR A 178 -7.78 6.59 2.92
N ILE A 179 -7.50 6.73 1.65
CA ILE A 179 -7.27 8.01 0.99
C ILE A 179 -8.52 8.35 0.18
N PRO A 180 -9.14 9.53 0.37
CA PRO A 180 -10.40 9.88 -0.30
C PRO A 180 -10.21 10.00 -1.83
N CYS A 181 -10.44 8.91 -2.53
CA CYS A 181 -10.35 8.82 -3.99
C CYS A 181 -11.39 7.86 -4.60
N GLY A 182 -12.27 7.30 -3.78
CA GLY A 182 -13.41 6.45 -4.14
C GLY A 182 -14.66 6.89 -3.38
N ASN A 183 -15.64 6.00 -3.27
CA ASN A 183 -16.94 6.26 -2.65
C ASN A 183 -17.04 5.85 -1.17
N ALA A 184 -15.93 5.49 -0.51
CA ALA A 184 -15.89 5.25 0.92
C ALA A 184 -15.70 6.57 1.68
N GLU A 185 -16.11 6.60 2.95
CA GLU A 185 -15.93 7.77 3.80
C GLU A 185 -14.63 7.66 4.61
N PRO A 186 -13.77 8.72 4.61
CA PRO A 186 -12.60 8.77 5.48
C PRO A 186 -13.04 8.92 6.95
N LEU A 187 -12.13 8.57 7.86
CA LEU A 187 -12.30 8.81 9.28
C LEU A 187 -12.13 10.29 9.59
N ASN A 188 -12.98 10.83 10.46
CA ASN A 188 -12.71 12.10 11.13
C ASN A 188 -11.63 11.90 12.23
N ASN A 189 -11.24 12.98 12.94
CA ASN A 189 -10.15 12.90 13.90
C ASN A 189 -10.46 12.02 15.12
N ASP A 190 -11.70 12.05 15.63
CA ASP A 190 -12.10 11.22 16.77
C ASP A 190 -12.17 9.74 16.38
N GLU A 191 -12.75 9.43 15.23
CA GLU A 191 -12.79 8.09 14.66
C GLU A 191 -11.38 7.56 14.36
N PHE A 192 -10.49 8.43 13.90
CA PHE A 192 -9.09 8.06 13.66
C PHE A 192 -8.36 7.74 14.97
N LEU A 193 -8.58 8.51 16.04
CA LEU A 193 -8.04 8.23 17.37
C LEU A 193 -8.58 6.90 17.91
N GLU A 194 -9.89 6.67 17.80
CA GLU A 194 -10.53 5.40 18.16
C GLU A 194 -9.93 4.23 17.37
N ALA A 195 -9.77 4.35 16.07
CA ALA A 195 -9.14 3.33 15.23
C ALA A 195 -7.70 3.02 15.66
N MET A 196 -6.92 4.06 15.99
CA MET A 196 -5.55 3.88 16.50
C MET A 196 -5.54 3.14 17.86
N THR A 197 -6.51 3.39 18.71
CA THR A 197 -6.65 2.66 19.98
C THR A 197 -6.93 1.18 19.73
N TYR A 198 -7.81 0.84 18.79
CA TYR A 198 -8.03 -0.55 18.39
C TYR A 198 -6.76 -1.19 17.80
N LEU A 199 -6.02 -0.48 16.96
CA LEU A 199 -4.75 -0.98 16.41
C LEU A 199 -3.70 -1.24 17.49
N ALA A 200 -3.57 -0.34 18.47
CA ALA A 200 -2.68 -0.54 19.61
C ALA A 200 -3.10 -1.78 20.43
N GLY A 201 -4.40 -1.94 20.69
CA GLY A 201 -4.94 -3.10 21.38
C GLY A 201 -4.76 -4.41 20.58
N ALA A 202 -4.81 -4.35 19.25
CA ALA A 202 -4.64 -5.50 18.38
C ALA A 202 -3.22 -6.09 18.42
N LYS A 203 -2.22 -5.31 18.84
CA LYS A 203 -0.84 -5.79 19.04
C LYS A 203 -0.73 -7.00 20.00
N ARG A 204 -1.66 -7.18 20.92
CA ARG A 204 -1.71 -8.36 21.83
C ARG A 204 -1.90 -9.69 21.12
N TYR A 205 -2.33 -9.67 19.84
CA TYR A 205 -2.50 -10.88 19.03
C TYR A 205 -1.23 -11.29 18.26
N GLU A 206 -0.17 -10.48 18.30
CA GLU A 206 1.11 -10.83 17.67
C GLU A 206 1.71 -12.09 18.30
N THR A 207 2.34 -12.90 17.47
CA THR A 207 3.17 -14.04 17.84
C THR A 207 4.47 -14.00 17.04
N LYS A 208 5.31 -15.03 17.17
CA LYS A 208 6.51 -15.16 16.32
C LYS A 208 6.15 -15.36 14.84
N GLU A 209 5.00 -15.99 14.59
CA GLU A 209 4.53 -16.35 13.24
C GLU A 209 3.57 -15.33 12.64
N PHE A 210 2.94 -14.46 13.48
CA PHE A 210 1.91 -13.52 13.06
C PHE A 210 2.17 -12.10 13.55
N GLU A 211 2.31 -11.16 12.63
CA GLU A 211 2.56 -9.73 12.88
C GLU A 211 1.31 -8.89 12.63
N VAL A 212 1.02 -7.93 13.51
CA VAL A 212 0.01 -6.88 13.31
C VAL A 212 0.71 -5.57 13.03
N GLY A 213 0.63 -5.09 11.78
CA GLY A 213 1.28 -3.88 11.32
C GLY A 213 0.30 -2.80 10.88
N SER A 214 0.71 -1.55 11.00
CA SER A 214 0.02 -0.44 10.37
C SER A 214 1.03 0.46 9.68
N SER A 215 0.68 0.95 8.48
CA SER A 215 1.51 1.91 7.78
C SER A 215 1.00 3.32 7.98
N ARG A 216 1.93 4.27 7.88
CA ARG A 216 1.60 5.65 7.54
C ARG A 216 0.56 6.30 8.45
N ALA A 217 0.35 5.73 9.59
CA ALA A 217 -0.35 6.40 10.66
C ALA A 217 0.64 7.29 11.40
N LEU A 218 0.14 8.24 12.14
CA LEU A 218 0.93 8.98 13.11
C LEU A 218 1.25 8.05 14.29
N GLN A 219 1.88 6.90 13.98
CA GLN A 219 2.14 5.80 14.93
C GLN A 219 2.89 6.24 16.17
N PHE A 220 3.73 7.27 16.03
CA PHE A 220 4.46 7.83 17.18
C PHE A 220 3.56 8.45 18.24
N LEU A 221 2.29 8.72 17.94
CA LEU A 221 1.32 9.18 18.92
C LEU A 221 0.88 8.04 19.86
N PHE A 222 1.04 6.80 19.44
CA PHE A 222 0.63 5.60 20.17
C PHE A 222 1.80 4.69 20.57
N ASN A 223 2.83 4.64 19.73
CA ASN A 223 4.00 3.81 19.96
C ASN A 223 5.25 4.64 19.61
N ALA A 224 5.80 5.27 20.60
CA ALA A 224 6.70 6.42 20.55
C ALA A 224 8.04 6.22 19.82
N SER A 225 8.36 5.02 19.30
CA SER A 225 9.73 4.75 18.90
C SER A 225 10.15 5.37 17.57
N ILE A 226 9.37 5.24 16.50
CA ILE A 226 9.76 5.81 15.19
C ILE A 226 8.52 6.19 14.38
N PRO A 227 8.30 7.48 14.05
CA PRO A 227 7.22 7.86 13.16
C PRO A 227 7.49 7.35 11.75
N TYR A 228 6.48 6.73 11.15
CA TYR A 228 6.56 6.37 9.75
C TYR A 228 6.49 7.65 8.90
N ARG A 229 7.48 7.85 8.05
CA ARG A 229 7.44 8.93 7.05
C ARG A 229 7.04 8.37 5.69
N CYS A 230 6.36 9.20 4.91
CA CYS A 230 6.03 8.88 3.51
C CYS A 230 7.32 8.62 2.71
N THR A 231 7.35 7.54 1.94
CA THR A 231 8.50 7.15 1.10
C THR A 231 8.33 7.49 -0.37
N ALA A 232 7.19 8.10 -0.74
CA ALA A 232 6.90 8.51 -2.11
C ALA A 232 8.04 9.35 -2.67
N LEU A 233 8.56 8.98 -3.84
CA LEU A 233 9.66 9.61 -4.57
C LEU A 233 10.97 9.78 -3.78
N THR A 234 11.07 9.17 -2.60
CA THR A 234 12.32 9.12 -1.84
C THR A 234 12.91 7.71 -1.79
N LYS A 235 12.05 6.71 -1.76
CA LYS A 235 12.39 5.28 -1.75
C LYS A 235 11.37 4.45 -2.53
N SER A 236 10.39 5.07 -3.17
CA SER A 236 9.37 4.38 -3.94
C SER A 236 8.83 5.21 -5.08
N MET A 237 8.47 4.54 -6.16
CA MET A 237 7.67 5.06 -7.28
C MET A 237 6.62 4.03 -7.70
N THR A 238 5.63 4.50 -8.46
CA THR A 238 4.59 3.66 -9.07
C THR A 238 4.59 3.86 -10.57
N VAL A 239 4.59 2.77 -11.32
CA VAL A 239 4.44 2.77 -12.78
C VAL A 239 3.06 2.21 -13.12
N LEU A 240 2.33 2.92 -13.97
CA LEU A 240 1.01 2.54 -14.47
C LEU A 240 1.12 1.80 -15.82
N PRO A 241 0.05 1.11 -16.25
CA PRO A 241 0.09 0.32 -17.48
C PRO A 241 0.43 1.12 -18.74
N ASN A 242 0.10 2.42 -18.79
CA ASN A 242 0.43 3.32 -19.90
C ASN A 242 1.83 3.96 -19.78
N GLY A 243 2.66 3.51 -18.85
CA GLY A 243 4.00 4.03 -18.61
C GLY A 243 4.05 5.29 -17.74
N THR A 244 2.92 5.89 -17.37
CA THR A 244 2.90 7.05 -16.47
C THR A 244 3.49 6.69 -15.12
N VAL A 245 4.38 7.54 -14.61
CA VAL A 245 5.04 7.34 -13.32
C VAL A 245 4.49 8.32 -12.29
N TYR A 246 4.10 7.79 -11.13
CA TYR A 246 3.67 8.57 -9.97
C TYR A 246 4.63 8.40 -8.79
N PRO A 247 4.70 9.39 -7.85
CA PRO A 247 5.39 9.21 -6.57
C PRO A 247 4.82 8.04 -5.75
N CYS A 248 3.50 7.89 -5.82
CA CYS A 248 2.71 6.84 -5.19
C CYS A 248 1.35 6.77 -5.89
N ARG A 249 0.77 5.59 -6.03
CA ARG A 249 -0.56 5.43 -6.65
C ARG A 249 -1.64 6.27 -5.96
N ARG A 250 -1.52 6.48 -4.65
CA ARG A 250 -2.43 7.31 -3.85
C ARG A 250 -2.12 8.81 -3.93
N MET A 251 -1.13 9.22 -4.72
CA MET A 251 -0.77 10.60 -5.02
C MET A 251 -0.60 10.72 -6.54
N PRO A 252 -1.72 10.92 -7.28
CA PRO A 252 -1.72 10.85 -8.75
C PRO A 252 -1.18 12.16 -9.37
N ILE A 253 0.07 12.49 -9.04
CA ILE A 253 0.83 13.60 -9.63
C ILE A 253 1.79 12.99 -10.65
N PRO A 254 1.59 13.21 -11.97
CA PRO A 254 2.48 12.64 -12.98
C PRO A 254 3.88 13.22 -12.87
N LEU A 255 4.89 12.33 -12.84
CA LEU A 255 6.31 12.70 -12.90
C LEU A 255 6.80 12.71 -14.36
N GLY A 256 6.15 11.97 -15.24
CA GLY A 256 6.47 11.72 -16.62
C GLY A 256 6.10 10.31 -17.04
N ASN A 257 6.67 9.82 -18.14
CA ASN A 257 6.41 8.50 -18.71
C ASN A 257 7.70 7.69 -18.83
N CYS A 258 7.74 6.47 -18.32
CA CYS A 258 8.93 5.61 -18.31
C CYS A 258 9.30 5.03 -19.69
N PHE A 259 8.46 5.18 -20.70
CA PHE A 259 8.76 4.83 -22.09
C PHE A 259 9.43 5.99 -22.86
N GLU A 260 9.33 7.23 -22.33
CA GLU A 260 9.90 8.44 -22.93
C GLU A 260 11.15 8.92 -22.17
N GLN A 261 11.19 8.67 -20.84
CA GLN A 261 12.24 9.11 -19.93
C GLN A 261 12.67 7.95 -19.03
N ARG A 262 13.91 7.95 -18.58
CA ARG A 262 14.39 6.90 -17.65
C ARG A 262 13.85 7.09 -16.24
N LEU A 263 13.56 6.00 -15.54
CA LEU A 263 13.10 6.03 -14.15
C LEU A 263 14.06 6.80 -13.22
N LYS A 264 15.37 6.78 -13.49
CA LYS A 264 16.36 7.54 -12.69
C LYS A 264 16.23 9.05 -12.86
N GLU A 265 15.80 9.53 -14.02
CA GLU A 265 15.55 10.95 -14.29
C GLU A 265 14.24 11.38 -13.62
N LEU A 266 13.20 10.57 -13.76
CA LEU A 266 11.91 10.78 -13.08
C LEU A 266 12.03 10.74 -11.55
N PHE A 267 12.96 9.97 -11.01
CA PHE A 267 13.25 9.93 -9.57
C PHE A 267 13.82 11.25 -9.05
N GLU A 268 14.50 12.05 -9.89
CA GLU A 268 15.03 13.39 -9.54
C GLU A 268 14.03 14.52 -9.80
N HIS A 269 12.77 14.20 -10.12
CA HIS A 269 11.74 15.22 -10.33
C HIS A 269 11.67 16.23 -9.16
N PRO A 270 11.48 17.54 -9.39
CA PRO A 270 11.49 18.59 -8.35
C PRO A 270 10.54 18.33 -7.17
N LEU A 271 9.45 17.61 -7.39
CA LEU A 271 8.51 17.15 -6.34
C LEU A 271 9.20 16.38 -5.21
N ARG A 272 10.33 15.71 -5.49
CA ARG A 272 11.12 15.00 -4.48
C ARG A 272 11.55 15.93 -3.34
N MET A 273 12.04 17.12 -3.66
CA MET A 273 12.45 18.11 -2.66
C MET A 273 11.26 18.55 -1.78
N VAL A 274 10.07 18.67 -2.36
CA VAL A 274 8.84 19.01 -1.62
C VAL A 274 8.47 17.89 -0.65
N LEU A 275 8.57 16.61 -1.08
CA LEU A 275 8.26 15.46 -0.25
C LEU A 275 9.32 15.18 0.83
N GLU A 276 10.55 15.57 0.62
CA GLU A 276 11.64 15.45 1.61
C GLU A 276 11.61 16.52 2.69
N ARG A 277 10.95 17.65 2.46
CA ARG A 277 10.83 18.74 3.45
C ARG A 277 9.56 18.58 4.29
N PRO A 278 9.59 18.95 5.57
CA PRO A 278 8.36 19.12 6.34
C PRO A 278 7.51 20.23 5.71
N PRO A 279 6.17 20.10 5.69
CA PRO A 279 5.28 21.19 5.32
C PRO A 279 5.47 22.42 6.19
N HIS A 280 5.04 23.59 5.68
CA HIS A 280 5.16 24.85 6.42
C HIS A 280 4.46 24.79 7.79
N GLU A 281 3.29 24.17 7.87
CA GLU A 281 2.55 24.00 9.13
C GLU A 281 3.32 23.20 10.19
N CYS A 282 4.25 22.33 9.76
CA CYS A 282 5.07 21.55 10.69
C CYS A 282 6.29 22.30 11.20
N LYS A 283 6.43 23.60 10.87
CA LYS A 283 7.53 24.44 11.35
C LYS A 283 7.46 24.57 12.88
N GLY A 284 8.55 24.25 13.55
CA GLY A 284 8.63 24.25 15.02
C GLY A 284 8.08 22.99 15.71
N CYS A 285 7.53 22.04 15.00
CA CYS A 285 7.15 20.75 15.57
C CYS A 285 8.40 19.90 15.87
N SER A 286 8.53 19.41 17.10
CA SER A 286 9.65 18.55 17.53
C SER A 286 9.80 17.25 16.72
N LYS A 287 8.72 16.78 16.10
CA LYS A 287 8.68 15.56 15.27
C LYS A 287 8.91 15.84 13.78
N SER A 288 9.00 17.09 13.35
CA SER A 288 9.06 17.47 11.92
C SER A 288 10.18 16.78 11.14
N LYS A 289 11.37 16.64 11.75
CA LYS A 289 12.53 16.01 11.12
C LYS A 289 12.33 14.54 10.77
N SER A 290 11.59 13.81 11.59
CA SER A 290 11.34 12.38 11.40
C SER A 290 10.00 12.09 10.69
N CYS A 291 8.94 12.82 11.04
CA CYS A 291 7.59 12.65 10.48
C CYS A 291 7.45 13.23 9.07
N LYS A 292 8.01 14.45 8.84
CA LYS A 292 7.93 15.15 7.54
C LYS A 292 6.50 15.37 7.03
N GLY A 293 5.55 15.64 7.93
CA GLY A 293 4.17 15.97 7.59
C GLY A 293 3.23 14.77 7.45
N GLY A 294 3.61 13.59 7.94
CA GLY A 294 2.71 12.43 7.99
C GLY A 294 2.42 11.81 6.64
N LEU A 295 1.14 11.53 6.37
CA LEU A 295 0.69 10.85 5.15
C LEU A 295 0.43 11.85 4.02
N ARG A 296 1.46 12.15 3.24
CA ARG A 296 1.43 13.18 2.18
C ARG A 296 0.34 12.97 1.12
N CYS A 297 0.02 11.73 0.78
CA CYS A 297 -1.07 11.45 -0.16
C CYS A 297 -2.44 11.77 0.43
N LEU A 298 -2.65 11.65 1.74
CA LEU A 298 -3.89 12.08 2.40
C LEU A 298 -3.99 13.61 2.38
N THR A 299 -2.91 14.32 2.73
CA THR A 299 -2.85 15.78 2.63
C THR A 299 -3.21 16.26 1.23
N TYR A 300 -2.60 15.65 0.21
CA TYR A 300 -2.89 16.00 -1.19
C TYR A 300 -4.36 15.72 -1.57
N ALA A 301 -4.91 14.57 -1.16
CA ALA A 301 -6.29 14.21 -1.49
C ALA A 301 -7.33 15.10 -0.81
N VAL A 302 -7.05 15.59 0.41
CA VAL A 302 -7.98 16.43 1.18
C VAL A 302 -7.83 17.91 0.81
N ASN A 303 -6.59 18.40 0.67
CA ASN A 303 -6.31 19.83 0.57
C ASN A 303 -5.87 20.26 -0.84
N GLY A 304 -5.66 19.33 -1.77
CA GLY A 304 -5.19 19.62 -3.13
C GLY A 304 -3.73 20.07 -3.23
N ASN A 305 -3.01 20.14 -2.10
CA ASN A 305 -1.62 20.61 -2.03
C ASN A 305 -0.78 19.74 -1.08
N LEU A 306 0.51 20.06 -0.97
CA LEU A 306 1.46 19.34 -0.13
C LEU A 306 2.10 20.20 0.97
N ASP A 307 1.70 21.44 1.15
CA ASP A 307 2.32 22.37 2.12
C ASP A 307 1.68 22.31 3.51
N GLU A 308 0.66 21.50 3.67
CA GLU A 308 -0.06 21.32 4.92
C GLU A 308 0.35 20.01 5.61
N ALA A 309 0.07 19.93 6.90
CA ALA A 309 0.27 18.74 7.70
C ALA A 309 -0.76 17.64 7.35
N ASP A 310 -0.51 16.42 7.80
CA ASP A 310 -1.48 15.34 7.77
C ASP A 310 -2.80 15.79 8.43
N PRO A 311 -3.96 15.72 7.76
CA PRO A 311 -5.24 16.17 8.30
C PRO A 311 -5.63 15.55 9.66
N ASN A 312 -5.15 14.34 9.94
CA ASN A 312 -5.37 13.68 11.23
C ASN A 312 -4.20 13.91 12.23
N CYS A 313 -3.40 14.96 12.06
CA CYS A 313 -2.32 15.26 12.97
C CYS A 313 -2.81 16.00 14.22
N PHE A 314 -2.73 15.35 15.38
CA PHE A 314 -3.13 15.95 16.66
C PHE A 314 -2.15 17.04 17.18
N LEU A 315 -0.91 17.06 16.67
CA LEU A 315 0.10 18.03 17.12
C LEU A 315 -0.04 19.41 16.47
N THR A 316 -0.76 19.54 15.36
CA THR A 316 -0.97 20.84 14.72
C THR A 316 -1.93 21.75 15.49
N GLY A 317 -2.85 21.18 16.27
CA GLY A 317 -3.76 21.94 17.16
C GLY A 317 -3.08 22.61 18.35
N GLU A 318 -1.92 22.11 18.78
CA GLU A 318 -1.18 22.71 19.92
C GLU A 318 -0.57 24.09 19.61
N LYS A 319 -0.43 24.45 18.33
CA LYS A 319 0.12 25.77 17.93
C LYS A 319 -0.84 26.93 18.18
N ASN A 320 -2.14 26.67 18.35
CA ASN A 320 -3.16 27.71 18.58
C ASN A 320 -3.59 27.83 20.04
N GLY A 321 -2.78 27.39 21.00
CA GLY A 321 -2.88 27.80 22.41
C GLY A 321 -4.11 27.31 23.20
N ASN A 322 -4.86 26.29 22.73
CA ASN A 322 -6.01 25.76 23.48
C ASN A 322 -6.13 24.22 23.32
N CYS A 323 -5.16 23.47 23.82
CA CYS A 323 -5.41 22.09 24.17
C CYS A 323 -5.70 22.03 25.68
N LYS A 324 -6.96 22.07 26.06
CA LYS A 324 -7.39 21.67 27.40
C LYS A 324 -7.23 20.15 27.48
N ARG A 325 -6.44 19.73 28.47
CA ARG A 325 -6.22 18.33 28.90
C ARG A 325 -7.53 17.58 29.14
#